data_1bbd3cea76f9b73c5f099ef3e3b333e4
#
_entry.id   1bbd3cea76f9b73c5f099ef3e3b333e4
#
_cell.length_a   1.000
_cell.length_b   1.000
_cell.length_c   1.000
_cell.angle_alpha   90.00
_cell.angle_beta   90.00
_cell.angle_gamma   90.00
#
_symmetry.space_group_name_H-M   'P 1'
#
loop_
_entity.id
_entity.type
_entity.pdbx_description
1 polymer ?
#
loop_
_entity_poly.entity_id
_entity_poly.type
_entity_poly.pdbx_seq_one_letter_code
_entity_poly.pdbx_strand_id
1 'polypeptide(L)'
;MSCVVPMEATDTTTQRAGATGNIKVTREDWLKLALETLISDGVESVRVQTLGQKLDVSRSSFYWYFKSRQDLLDQLLDYWRQTNTRFIVERAARPSATVIRGVMSIFECWVDEKLFDPQLDFAIRAWARRSPVIRRALDEADEERVNAIRDMFRRHGYDEEDAFVRARVLYFMQIGYYSLELDEPMSSRLPHVASYLRSFTGQEPTAQDVEDFSRYVEETLSRSR
;
A
#
# COMPACT_ATOMS: atom_id res chain seq x y z
N MET A 1 37.17 -35.62 -69.90
CA MET A 1 36.29 -34.73 -70.67
C MET A 1 35.32 -34.11 -69.70
N SER A 2 35.66 -33.05 -69.35
CA SER A 2 35.16 -31.71 -69.12
C SER A 2 33.68 -31.50 -69.35
N CYS A 3 32.97 -31.00 -68.39
CA CYS A 3 32.14 -29.82 -68.54
C CYS A 3 31.80 -29.25 -67.17
N VAL A 4 32.27 -28.06 -66.93
CA VAL A 4 31.99 -27.19 -65.79
C VAL A 4 30.85 -26.31 -66.22
N VAL A 5 29.82 -26.15 -65.35
CA VAL A 5 28.75 -25.14 -65.45
C VAL A 5 28.70 -24.36 -64.17
N PRO A 6 28.68 -23.02 -64.15
CA PRO A 6 28.77 -22.20 -62.96
C PRO A 6 27.44 -22.07 -62.25
N MET A 7 27.52 -22.05 -60.91
CA MET A 7 26.39 -21.79 -60.01
C MET A 7 26.22 -20.32 -59.78
N GLU A 8 25.04 -19.77 -60.06
CA GLU A 8 24.60 -18.43 -59.67
C GLU A 8 24.34 -18.36 -58.16
N ALA A 9 24.90 -17.36 -57.54
CA ALA A 9 24.65 -17.02 -56.15
C ALA A 9 23.36 -16.21 -56.03
N THR A 10 22.32 -16.81 -55.40
CA THR A 10 21.14 -16.07 -54.98
C THR A 10 21.41 -15.50 -53.59
N ASP A 11 21.54 -14.19 -53.56
CA ASP A 11 21.61 -13.37 -52.36
C ASP A 11 20.23 -13.30 -51.70
N THR A 12 20.03 -13.99 -50.56
CA THR A 12 18.78 -13.92 -49.82
C THR A 12 19.04 -13.06 -48.60
N THR A 13 18.89 -11.75 -48.77
CA THR A 13 18.86 -10.77 -47.67
C THR A 13 17.62 -11.03 -46.82
N THR A 14 17.80 -11.74 -45.72
CA THR A 14 16.75 -11.91 -44.70
C THR A 14 16.63 -10.60 -43.92
N GLN A 15 15.66 -9.77 -44.26
CA GLN A 15 15.22 -8.66 -43.44
C GLN A 15 14.68 -9.20 -42.10
N ARG A 16 15.45 -9.00 -41.04
CA ARG A 16 14.96 -9.10 -39.65
C ARG A 16 14.03 -7.92 -39.41
N ALA A 17 12.75 -8.15 -39.52
CA ALA A 17 11.73 -7.24 -38.98
C ALA A 17 11.76 -7.32 -37.47
N GLY A 18 12.51 -6.43 -36.83
CA GLY A 18 12.45 -6.15 -35.42
C GLY A 18 11.23 -5.26 -35.13
N ALA A 19 10.06 -5.84 -34.98
CA ALA A 19 8.91 -5.15 -34.41
C ALA A 19 9.00 -5.17 -32.89
N THR A 20 9.94 -4.42 -32.31
CA THR A 20 9.82 -3.98 -30.93
C THR A 20 8.78 -2.86 -30.92
N GLY A 21 7.52 -3.23 -30.65
CA GLY A 21 6.48 -2.26 -30.33
C GLY A 21 7.00 -1.39 -29.19
N ASN A 22 7.16 -0.10 -29.48
CA ASN A 22 7.57 0.90 -28.50
C ASN A 22 6.45 0.98 -27.46
N ILE A 23 6.54 0.22 -26.36
CA ILE A 23 5.59 0.29 -25.26
C ILE A 23 5.67 1.73 -24.74
N LYS A 24 4.64 2.50 -25.02
CA LYS A 24 4.58 3.91 -24.62
C LYS A 24 4.48 3.97 -23.11
N VAL A 25 5.51 4.44 -22.44
CA VAL A 25 5.49 4.67 -20.98
C VAL A 25 4.35 5.62 -20.63
N THR A 26 3.51 5.20 -19.71
CA THR A 26 2.32 5.92 -19.27
C THR A 26 2.59 6.75 -18.01
N ARG A 27 1.61 7.56 -17.61
CA ARG A 27 1.64 8.29 -16.34
C ARG A 27 1.70 7.33 -15.15
N GLU A 28 0.97 6.23 -15.25
CA GLU A 28 0.89 5.16 -14.25
C GLU A 28 2.25 4.48 -14.05
N ASP A 29 3.01 4.24 -15.11
CA ASP A 29 4.35 3.67 -15.02
C ASP A 29 5.30 4.58 -14.25
N TRP A 30 5.23 5.90 -14.48
CA TRP A 30 6.00 6.88 -13.71
C TRP A 30 5.61 6.88 -12.23
N LEU A 31 4.30 6.88 -11.91
CA LEU A 31 3.81 6.86 -10.53
C LEU A 31 4.21 5.57 -9.82
N LYS A 32 4.04 4.43 -10.48
CA LYS A 32 4.41 3.12 -9.93
C LYS A 32 5.89 3.05 -9.60
N LEU A 33 6.77 3.41 -10.56
CA LEU A 33 8.21 3.41 -10.31
C LEU A 33 8.63 4.42 -9.25
N ALA A 34 7.97 5.59 -9.20
CA ALA A 34 8.23 6.60 -8.16
C ALA A 34 7.82 6.10 -6.77
N LEU A 35 6.70 5.37 -6.67
CA LEU A 35 6.24 4.72 -5.45
C LEU A 35 7.23 3.65 -4.97
N GLU A 36 7.62 2.74 -5.85
CA GLU A 36 8.63 1.72 -5.58
C GLU A 36 9.96 2.35 -5.12
N THR A 37 10.40 3.43 -5.79
CA THR A 37 11.63 4.15 -5.41
C THR A 37 11.47 4.88 -4.07
N LEU A 38 10.31 5.45 -3.77
CA LEU A 38 10.03 6.08 -2.47
C LEU A 38 10.12 5.05 -1.33
N ILE A 39 9.58 3.86 -1.54
CA ILE A 39 9.56 2.78 -0.57
C ILE A 39 10.98 2.22 -0.36
N SER A 40 11.69 1.88 -1.45
CA SER A 40 13.00 1.20 -1.36
C SER A 40 14.15 2.13 -1.01
N ASP A 41 14.18 3.34 -1.58
CA ASP A 41 15.36 4.21 -1.57
C ASP A 41 15.11 5.57 -0.91
N GLY A 42 13.85 5.85 -0.52
CA GLY A 42 13.42 7.09 0.10
C GLY A 42 13.22 8.26 -0.87
N VAL A 43 12.64 9.36 -0.37
CA VAL A 43 12.20 10.50 -1.19
C VAL A 43 13.33 11.21 -1.96
N GLU A 44 14.56 11.19 -1.44
CA GLU A 44 15.70 11.82 -2.10
C GLU A 44 16.11 11.10 -3.39
N SER A 45 15.75 9.83 -3.52
CA SER A 45 16.02 9.00 -4.70
C SER A 45 14.93 9.15 -5.78
N VAL A 46 13.76 9.71 -5.45
CA VAL A 46 12.69 10.00 -6.41
C VAL A 46 13.09 11.20 -7.26
N ARG A 47 13.93 10.98 -8.27
CA ARG A 47 14.48 12.02 -9.17
C ARG A 47 14.06 11.73 -10.61
N VAL A 48 13.61 12.77 -11.33
CA VAL A 48 13.14 12.65 -12.73
C VAL A 48 14.15 11.96 -13.63
N GLN A 49 15.44 12.28 -13.47
CA GLN A 49 16.51 11.67 -14.27
C GLN A 49 16.66 10.17 -13.96
N THR A 50 16.70 9.80 -12.69
CA THR A 50 16.83 8.41 -12.24
C THR A 50 15.66 7.56 -12.69
N LEU A 51 14.42 8.09 -12.52
CA LEU A 51 13.21 7.41 -12.96
C LEU A 51 13.17 7.25 -14.49
N GLY A 52 13.54 8.30 -15.24
CA GLY A 52 13.61 8.23 -16.71
C GLY A 52 14.62 7.19 -17.20
N GLN A 53 15.78 7.07 -16.55
CA GLN A 53 16.77 6.02 -16.86
C GLN A 53 16.23 4.62 -16.59
N LYS A 54 15.55 4.41 -15.46
CA LYS A 54 14.93 3.12 -15.11
C LYS A 54 13.81 2.72 -16.08
N LEU A 55 13.07 3.69 -16.61
CA LEU A 55 11.99 3.48 -17.59
C LEU A 55 12.48 3.44 -19.05
N ASP A 56 13.78 3.66 -19.29
CA ASP A 56 14.37 3.76 -20.63
C ASP A 56 13.71 4.81 -21.52
N VAL A 57 13.41 5.98 -20.93
CA VAL A 57 12.81 7.12 -21.64
C VAL A 57 13.55 8.43 -21.36
N SER A 58 13.37 9.39 -22.27
CA SER A 58 13.95 10.71 -22.11
C SER A 58 13.28 11.48 -20.97
N ARG A 59 14.04 12.39 -20.34
CA ARG A 59 13.52 13.30 -19.31
C ARG A 59 12.33 14.13 -19.79
N SER A 60 12.24 14.47 -21.09
CA SER A 60 11.11 15.21 -21.66
C SER A 60 9.80 14.43 -21.58
N SER A 61 9.83 13.10 -21.62
CA SER A 61 8.65 12.22 -21.43
C SER A 61 7.96 12.45 -20.09
N PHE A 62 8.70 12.74 -19.02
CA PHE A 62 8.15 13.06 -17.71
C PHE A 62 7.23 14.29 -17.76
N TYR A 63 7.65 15.37 -18.43
CA TYR A 63 6.95 16.64 -18.48
C TYR A 63 5.65 16.62 -19.31
N TRP A 64 5.37 15.50 -20.00
CA TRP A 64 4.05 15.28 -20.61
C TRP A 64 2.97 14.96 -19.57
N TYR A 65 3.37 14.43 -18.40
CA TYR A 65 2.46 13.94 -17.38
C TYR A 65 2.52 14.77 -16.08
N PHE A 66 3.67 15.34 -15.75
CA PHE A 66 3.91 16.04 -14.49
C PHE A 66 4.55 17.40 -14.74
N LYS A 67 4.09 18.42 -14.00
CA LYS A 67 4.62 19.80 -14.11
C LYS A 67 6.03 19.90 -13.52
N SER A 68 6.31 19.13 -12.48
CA SER A 68 7.58 19.16 -11.75
C SER A 68 7.77 17.88 -10.92
N ARG A 69 8.97 17.68 -10.37
CA ARG A 69 9.21 16.64 -9.36
C ARG A 69 8.26 16.82 -8.15
N GLN A 70 8.00 18.04 -7.73
CA GLN A 70 7.09 18.32 -6.62
C GLN A 70 5.67 17.85 -6.93
N ASP A 71 5.17 18.12 -8.13
CA ASP A 71 3.86 17.61 -8.58
C ASP A 71 3.77 16.08 -8.52
N LEU A 72 4.84 15.35 -8.91
CA LEU A 72 4.91 13.92 -8.74
C LEU A 72 4.84 13.51 -7.25
N LEU A 73 5.61 14.17 -6.39
CA LEU A 73 5.64 13.89 -4.95
C LEU A 73 4.30 14.18 -4.28
N ASP A 74 3.62 15.25 -4.67
CA ASP A 74 2.28 15.59 -4.17
C ASP A 74 1.28 14.49 -4.55
N GLN A 75 1.38 13.95 -5.76
CA GLN A 75 0.53 12.84 -6.21
C GLN A 75 0.83 11.51 -5.49
N LEU A 76 2.09 11.24 -5.09
CA LEU A 76 2.41 10.09 -4.24
C LEU A 76 1.79 10.25 -2.85
N LEU A 77 1.81 11.45 -2.28
CA LEU A 77 1.19 11.74 -1.00
C LEU A 77 -0.34 11.59 -1.07
N ASP A 78 -0.97 12.09 -2.15
CA ASP A 78 -2.41 11.93 -2.39
C ASP A 78 -2.79 10.45 -2.55
N TYR A 79 -1.98 9.67 -3.27
CA TYR A 79 -2.16 8.22 -3.41
C TYR A 79 -2.14 7.52 -2.04
N TRP A 80 -1.14 7.81 -1.20
CA TRP A 80 -1.07 7.27 0.16
C TRP A 80 -2.30 7.63 1.00
N ARG A 81 -2.79 8.88 0.92
CA ARG A 81 -4.02 9.28 1.63
C ARG A 81 -5.24 8.51 1.14
N GLN A 82 -5.38 8.36 -0.17
CA GLN A 82 -6.51 7.67 -0.80
C GLN A 82 -6.51 6.15 -0.57
N THR A 83 -5.37 5.56 -0.34
CA THR A 83 -5.25 4.14 0.00
C THR A 83 -5.22 3.94 1.51
N ASN A 84 -4.13 4.27 2.16
CA ASN A 84 -3.88 3.93 3.55
C ASN A 84 -4.83 4.62 4.55
N THR A 85 -5.24 5.88 4.31
CA THR A 85 -6.14 6.57 5.25
C THR A 85 -7.60 6.27 4.96
N ARG A 86 -8.02 6.43 3.71
CA ARG A 86 -9.42 6.26 3.32
C ARG A 86 -9.97 4.89 3.72
N PHE A 87 -9.24 3.81 3.48
CA PHE A 87 -9.75 2.47 3.79
C PHE A 87 -9.92 2.22 5.29
N ILE A 88 -9.02 2.72 6.15
CA ILE A 88 -9.21 2.64 7.60
C ILE A 88 -10.48 3.40 8.02
N VAL A 89 -10.66 4.61 7.50
CA VAL A 89 -11.86 5.45 7.77
C VAL A 89 -13.14 4.75 7.30
N GLU A 90 -13.15 4.23 6.08
CA GLU A 90 -14.30 3.50 5.53
C GLU A 90 -14.61 2.22 6.32
N ARG A 91 -13.58 1.47 6.72
CA ARG A 91 -13.76 0.25 7.53
C ARG A 91 -14.27 0.58 8.93
N ALA A 92 -13.72 1.59 9.59
CA ALA A 92 -14.19 2.06 10.89
C ALA A 92 -15.63 2.62 10.82
N ALA A 93 -16.02 3.22 9.71
CA ALA A 93 -17.37 3.78 9.52
C ALA A 93 -18.45 2.72 9.22
N ARG A 94 -18.07 1.48 8.85
CA ARG A 94 -19.03 0.42 8.54
C ARG A 94 -19.98 0.15 9.70
N PRO A 95 -21.29 0.02 9.45
CA PRO A 95 -22.21 -0.52 10.44
C PRO A 95 -21.79 -1.95 10.83
N SER A 96 -21.76 -2.23 12.12
CA SER A 96 -21.43 -3.56 12.64
C SER A 96 -22.37 -3.91 13.79
N ALA A 97 -22.76 -5.20 13.91
CA ALA A 97 -23.68 -5.66 14.93
C ALA A 97 -23.05 -5.61 16.34
N THR A 98 -21.73 -5.74 16.43
CA THR A 98 -20.98 -5.71 17.69
C THR A 98 -19.70 -4.92 17.51
N VAL A 99 -19.12 -4.43 18.60
CA VAL A 99 -17.80 -3.78 18.59
C VAL A 99 -16.71 -4.73 18.11
N ILE A 100 -16.81 -6.03 18.42
CA ILE A 100 -15.90 -7.07 17.92
C ILE A 100 -15.84 -7.03 16.39
N ARG A 101 -16.99 -7.05 15.72
CA ARG A 101 -17.08 -6.98 14.25
C ARG A 101 -16.60 -5.63 13.69
N GLY A 102 -16.79 -4.55 14.45
CA GLY A 102 -16.22 -3.24 14.12
C GLY A 102 -14.70 -3.27 14.10
N VAL A 103 -14.08 -3.83 15.14
CA VAL A 103 -12.60 -3.97 15.20
C VAL A 103 -12.10 -4.94 14.13
N MET A 104 -12.79 -6.06 13.89
CA MET A 104 -12.43 -7.00 12.81
C MET A 104 -12.43 -6.32 11.44
N SER A 105 -13.41 -5.44 11.17
CA SER A 105 -13.47 -4.66 9.92
C SER A 105 -12.22 -3.77 9.75
N ILE A 106 -11.70 -3.20 10.83
CA ILE A 106 -10.45 -2.43 10.80
C ILE A 106 -9.25 -3.34 10.57
N PHE A 107 -9.23 -4.53 11.20
CA PHE A 107 -8.15 -5.53 11.02
C PHE A 107 -8.05 -6.00 9.56
N GLU A 108 -9.14 -6.00 8.80
CA GLU A 108 -9.11 -6.30 7.36
C GLU A 108 -8.10 -5.41 6.61
N CYS A 109 -7.97 -4.14 7.00
CA CYS A 109 -6.98 -3.24 6.40
C CYS A 109 -5.53 -3.70 6.64
N TRP A 110 -5.28 -4.37 7.75
CA TRP A 110 -3.93 -4.79 8.14
C TRP A 110 -3.56 -6.20 7.65
N VAL A 111 -4.52 -6.89 7.09
CA VAL A 111 -4.34 -8.20 6.44
C VAL A 111 -4.22 -8.05 4.92
N ASP A 112 -4.97 -7.11 4.33
CA ASP A 112 -5.00 -6.89 2.88
C ASP A 112 -4.14 -5.66 2.51
N GLU A 113 -2.97 -5.91 1.92
CA GLU A 113 -2.06 -4.85 1.47
C GLU A 113 -2.67 -3.90 0.42
N LYS A 114 -3.76 -4.31 -0.24
CA LYS A 114 -4.52 -3.43 -1.15
C LYS A 114 -5.32 -2.37 -0.40
N LEU A 115 -5.62 -2.60 0.88
CA LEU A 115 -6.33 -1.68 1.75
C LEU A 115 -5.38 -0.80 2.57
N PHE A 116 -4.22 -1.34 2.93
CA PHE A 116 -3.20 -0.60 3.66
C PHE A 116 -1.81 -1.17 3.33
N ASP A 117 -0.99 -0.35 2.70
CA ASP A 117 0.41 -0.68 2.42
C ASP A 117 1.30 -0.17 3.57
N PRO A 118 1.82 -1.07 4.43
CA PRO A 118 2.68 -0.68 5.54
C PRO A 118 4.01 -0.10 5.09
N GLN A 119 4.59 -0.58 3.97
CA GLN A 119 5.87 -0.09 3.47
C GLN A 119 5.75 1.34 2.98
N LEU A 120 4.64 1.66 2.27
CA LEU A 120 4.35 3.03 1.87
C LEU A 120 4.11 3.94 3.07
N ASP A 121 3.35 3.51 4.08
CA ASP A 121 3.11 4.31 5.30
C ASP A 121 4.44 4.64 6.00
N PHE A 122 5.38 3.68 6.06
CA PHE A 122 6.71 3.90 6.61
C PHE A 122 7.57 4.85 5.80
N ALA A 123 7.52 4.75 4.47
CA ALA A 123 8.24 5.66 3.58
C ALA A 123 7.76 7.11 3.78
N ILE A 124 6.44 7.31 3.94
CA ILE A 124 5.86 8.63 4.27
C ILE A 124 6.29 9.10 5.67
N ARG A 125 6.29 8.22 6.68
CA ARG A 125 6.79 8.55 8.04
C ARG A 125 8.27 8.92 8.04
N ALA A 126 9.09 8.22 7.27
CA ALA A 126 10.51 8.56 7.10
C ALA A 126 10.70 9.92 6.42
N TRP A 127 9.91 10.21 5.40
CA TRP A 127 9.91 11.52 4.72
C TRP A 127 9.45 12.64 5.65
N ALA A 128 8.41 12.43 6.46
CA ALA A 128 7.89 13.39 7.44
C ALA A 128 8.94 13.83 8.47
N ARG A 129 9.94 13.00 8.79
CA ARG A 129 11.02 13.38 9.72
C ARG A 129 11.89 14.52 9.20
N ARG A 130 11.91 14.76 7.88
CA ARG A 130 12.75 15.76 7.20
C ARG A 130 11.96 16.89 6.55
N SER A 131 10.62 16.80 6.54
CA SER A 131 9.76 17.78 5.90
C SER A 131 8.60 18.18 6.82
N PRO A 132 8.59 19.43 7.34
CA PRO A 132 7.48 19.92 8.17
C PRO A 132 6.11 19.91 7.46
N VAL A 133 6.10 20.02 6.13
CA VAL A 133 4.85 19.94 5.33
C VAL A 133 4.30 18.52 5.36
N ILE A 134 5.15 17.53 5.10
CA ILE A 134 4.75 16.12 5.14
C ILE A 134 4.43 15.68 6.57
N ARG A 135 5.14 16.23 7.56
CA ARG A 135 4.83 15.98 8.98
C ARG A 135 3.40 16.37 9.33
N ARG A 136 2.96 17.58 8.93
CA ARG A 136 1.57 18.00 9.14
C ARG A 136 0.57 17.10 8.42
N ALA A 137 0.85 16.75 7.17
CA ALA A 137 0.00 15.85 6.41
C ALA A 137 -0.13 14.45 7.05
N LEU A 138 0.95 13.94 7.65
CA LEU A 138 0.96 12.69 8.39
C LEU A 138 0.17 12.81 9.71
N ASP A 139 0.38 13.89 10.47
CA ASP A 139 -0.34 14.12 11.73
C ASP A 139 -1.85 14.24 11.51
N GLU A 140 -2.28 14.95 10.45
CA GLU A 140 -3.68 15.04 10.05
C GLU A 140 -4.28 13.67 9.68
N ALA A 141 -3.53 12.85 8.93
CA ALA A 141 -3.98 11.51 8.55
C ALA A 141 -4.05 10.56 9.76
N ASP A 142 -3.07 10.61 10.66
CA ASP A 142 -3.09 9.81 11.89
C ASP A 142 -4.26 10.21 12.80
N GLU A 143 -4.55 11.52 12.90
CA GLU A 143 -5.71 12.02 13.65
C GLU A 143 -7.04 11.58 13.01
N GLU A 144 -7.17 11.66 11.70
CA GLU A 144 -8.37 11.20 10.96
C GLU A 144 -8.64 9.71 11.20
N ARG A 145 -7.61 8.86 11.13
CA ARG A 145 -7.70 7.42 11.37
C ARG A 145 -8.12 7.12 12.81
N VAL A 146 -7.48 7.77 13.80
CA VAL A 146 -7.81 7.61 15.22
C VAL A 146 -9.22 8.08 15.51
N ASN A 147 -9.65 9.22 14.97
CA ASN A 147 -11.02 9.74 15.15
C ASN A 147 -12.06 8.79 14.56
N ALA A 148 -11.83 8.23 13.37
CA ALA A 148 -12.76 7.26 12.78
C ALA A 148 -12.90 6.00 13.66
N ILE A 149 -11.80 5.49 14.22
CA ILE A 149 -11.79 4.34 15.12
C ILE A 149 -12.51 4.70 16.45
N ARG A 150 -12.24 5.88 17.02
CA ARG A 150 -12.94 6.37 18.22
C ARG A 150 -14.46 6.42 17.99
N ASP A 151 -14.89 6.96 16.86
CA ASP A 151 -16.30 7.09 16.52
C ASP A 151 -16.95 5.71 16.32
N MET A 152 -16.20 4.70 15.86
CA MET A 152 -16.66 3.31 15.85
C MET A 152 -16.94 2.81 17.27
N PHE A 153 -16.01 2.99 18.23
CA PHE A 153 -16.23 2.60 19.63
C PHE A 153 -17.43 3.32 20.24
N ARG A 154 -17.57 4.64 19.99
CA ARG A 154 -18.71 5.43 20.49
C ARG A 154 -20.06 4.91 19.98
N ARG A 155 -20.16 4.52 18.73
CA ARG A 155 -21.38 3.90 18.18
C ARG A 155 -21.77 2.61 18.89
N HIS A 156 -20.82 1.94 19.53
CA HIS A 156 -21.03 0.74 20.32
C HIS A 156 -21.20 0.98 21.83
N GLY A 157 -21.44 2.23 22.23
CA GLY A 157 -21.80 2.59 23.60
C GLY A 157 -20.63 2.86 24.55
N TYR A 158 -19.40 2.94 24.05
CA TYR A 158 -18.24 3.38 24.84
C TYR A 158 -18.34 4.90 25.09
N ASP A 159 -18.00 5.34 26.29
CA ASP A 159 -17.89 6.77 26.59
C ASP A 159 -16.74 7.44 25.80
N GLU A 160 -16.68 8.76 25.84
CA GLU A 160 -15.71 9.54 25.04
C GLU A 160 -14.25 9.19 25.38
N GLU A 161 -13.95 9.07 26.69
CA GLU A 161 -12.59 8.82 27.15
C GLU A 161 -12.15 7.38 26.83
N ASP A 162 -12.99 6.39 27.13
CA ASP A 162 -12.71 4.99 26.86
C ASP A 162 -12.59 4.74 25.34
N ALA A 163 -13.48 5.31 24.53
CA ALA A 163 -13.41 5.24 23.07
C ALA A 163 -12.13 5.86 22.50
N PHE A 164 -11.73 7.03 23.05
CA PHE A 164 -10.51 7.71 22.64
C PHE A 164 -9.27 6.89 22.96
N VAL A 165 -9.18 6.38 24.20
CA VAL A 165 -8.02 5.57 24.63
C VAL A 165 -7.93 4.28 23.82
N ARG A 166 -9.05 3.55 23.63
CA ARG A 166 -9.08 2.30 22.84
C ARG A 166 -8.68 2.51 21.40
N ALA A 167 -9.16 3.58 20.77
CA ALA A 167 -8.78 3.92 19.39
C ALA A 167 -7.27 4.13 19.26
N ARG A 168 -6.67 4.86 20.19
CA ARG A 168 -5.21 5.12 20.20
C ARG A 168 -4.41 3.84 20.46
N VAL A 169 -4.82 3.04 21.43
CA VAL A 169 -4.15 1.76 21.72
C VAL A 169 -4.18 0.85 20.50
N LEU A 170 -5.35 0.68 19.88
CA LEU A 170 -5.52 -0.15 18.68
C LEU A 170 -4.66 0.36 17.52
N TYR A 171 -4.73 1.65 17.20
CA TYR A 171 -4.03 2.23 16.07
C TYR A 171 -2.50 2.28 16.29
N PHE A 172 -2.05 2.83 17.42
CA PHE A 172 -0.62 2.98 17.67
C PHE A 172 0.08 1.66 17.96
N MET A 173 -0.61 0.68 18.53
CA MET A 173 -0.08 -0.68 18.64
C MET A 173 0.24 -1.24 17.26
N GLN A 174 -0.67 -1.10 16.29
CA GLN A 174 -0.43 -1.58 14.94
C GLN A 174 0.71 -0.86 14.23
N ILE A 175 0.79 0.47 14.38
CA ILE A 175 1.93 1.25 13.84
C ILE A 175 3.25 0.80 14.51
N GLY A 176 3.24 0.56 15.82
CA GLY A 176 4.39 0.02 16.55
C GLY A 176 4.78 -1.38 16.04
N TYR A 177 3.81 -2.24 15.79
CA TYR A 177 4.01 -3.58 15.25
C TYR A 177 4.75 -3.54 13.89
N TYR A 178 4.30 -2.69 12.97
CA TYR A 178 4.98 -2.49 11.70
C TYR A 178 6.38 -1.88 11.89
N SER A 179 6.53 -0.92 12.82
CA SER A 179 7.80 -0.22 13.10
C SER A 179 8.91 -1.14 13.60
N LEU A 180 8.55 -2.26 14.18
CA LEU A 180 9.49 -3.27 14.66
C LEU A 180 9.93 -4.25 13.54
N GLU A 181 9.32 -4.14 12.33
CA GLU A 181 9.60 -5.02 11.19
C GLU A 181 9.56 -6.51 11.57
N LEU A 182 8.57 -6.87 12.41
CA LEU A 182 8.43 -8.24 12.89
C LEU A 182 8.06 -9.16 11.72
N ASP A 183 8.95 -10.07 11.38
CA ASP A 183 8.73 -11.13 10.40
C ASP A 183 7.94 -12.28 11.06
N GLU A 184 6.70 -11.96 11.43
CA GLU A 184 5.79 -12.90 12.08
C GLU A 184 4.70 -13.33 11.10
N PRO A 185 4.69 -14.60 10.67
CA PRO A 185 3.71 -15.08 9.71
C PRO A 185 2.29 -15.03 10.30
N MET A 186 1.30 -14.82 9.44
CA MET A 186 -0.10 -14.74 9.86
C MET A 186 -0.57 -15.99 10.61
N SER A 187 -0.03 -17.16 10.29
CA SER A 187 -0.31 -18.41 11.00
C SER A 187 0.08 -18.38 12.50
N SER A 188 1.07 -17.57 12.87
CA SER A 188 1.46 -17.36 14.28
C SER A 188 0.57 -16.34 14.98
N ARG A 189 -0.05 -15.42 14.22
CA ARG A 189 -0.90 -14.34 14.75
C ARG A 189 -2.36 -14.74 14.94
N LEU A 190 -2.90 -15.53 14.01
CA LEU A 190 -4.30 -15.97 14.01
C LEU A 190 -4.74 -16.65 15.32
N PRO A 191 -3.95 -17.53 15.97
CA PRO A 191 -4.33 -18.15 17.23
C PRO A 191 -4.59 -17.16 18.36
N HIS A 192 -4.04 -15.93 18.25
CA HIS A 192 -4.15 -14.88 19.26
C HIS A 192 -5.25 -13.85 18.98
N VAL A 193 -5.96 -13.96 17.85
CA VAL A 193 -6.95 -12.95 17.42
C VAL A 193 -8.05 -12.75 18.48
N ALA A 194 -8.55 -13.81 19.12
CA ALA A 194 -9.55 -13.69 20.17
C ALA A 194 -9.04 -12.86 21.35
N SER A 195 -7.79 -13.09 21.78
CA SER A 195 -7.16 -12.34 22.88
C SER A 195 -6.92 -10.87 22.52
N TYR A 196 -6.54 -10.58 21.27
CA TYR A 196 -6.44 -9.21 20.79
C TYR A 196 -7.79 -8.51 20.77
N LEU A 197 -8.83 -9.13 20.20
CA LEU A 197 -10.19 -8.58 20.18
C LEU A 197 -10.69 -8.27 21.58
N ARG A 198 -10.52 -9.20 22.54
CA ARG A 198 -10.87 -8.97 23.94
C ARG A 198 -10.08 -7.82 24.55
N SER A 199 -8.78 -7.74 24.31
CA SER A 199 -7.92 -6.67 24.86
C SER A 199 -8.32 -5.29 24.36
N PHE A 200 -8.70 -5.15 23.07
CA PHE A 200 -9.10 -3.87 22.50
C PHE A 200 -10.54 -3.47 22.88
N THR A 201 -11.44 -4.44 22.98
CA THR A 201 -12.87 -4.15 23.17
C THR A 201 -13.31 -4.32 24.62
N GLY A 202 -12.61 -5.10 25.42
CA GLY A 202 -13.09 -5.52 26.76
C GLY A 202 -14.25 -6.54 26.68
N GLN A 203 -14.57 -7.05 25.49
CA GLN A 203 -15.66 -8.03 25.26
C GLN A 203 -15.08 -9.33 24.71
N GLU A 204 -15.70 -10.45 25.05
CA GLU A 204 -15.29 -11.76 24.56
C GLU A 204 -15.86 -12.00 23.15
N PRO A 205 -15.03 -12.29 22.15
CA PRO A 205 -15.51 -12.66 20.82
C PRO A 205 -16.19 -14.04 20.85
N THR A 206 -17.21 -14.23 20.02
CA THR A 206 -17.78 -15.56 19.82
C THR A 206 -16.85 -16.44 18.97
N ALA A 207 -17.04 -17.76 19.04
CA ALA A 207 -16.34 -18.69 18.16
C ALA A 207 -16.57 -18.36 16.67
N GLN A 208 -17.80 -17.93 16.34
CA GLN A 208 -18.16 -17.53 14.97
C GLN A 208 -17.42 -16.27 14.50
N ASP A 209 -17.19 -15.27 15.37
CA ASP A 209 -16.41 -14.09 15.04
C ASP A 209 -14.96 -14.47 14.68
N VAL A 210 -14.36 -15.34 15.48
CA VAL A 210 -12.98 -15.82 15.23
C VAL A 210 -12.90 -16.62 13.93
N GLU A 211 -13.87 -17.50 13.68
CA GLU A 211 -13.94 -18.31 12.46
C GLU A 211 -14.14 -17.42 11.21
N ASP A 212 -15.07 -16.46 11.26
CA ASP A 212 -15.33 -15.53 10.15
C ASP A 212 -14.07 -14.73 9.79
N PHE A 213 -13.34 -14.23 10.80
CA PHE A 213 -12.10 -13.49 10.57
C PHE A 213 -10.99 -14.39 10.03
N SER A 214 -10.83 -15.58 10.55
CA SER A 214 -9.83 -16.56 10.07
C SER A 214 -10.07 -16.91 8.60
N ARG A 215 -11.31 -17.12 8.21
CA ARG A 215 -11.71 -17.37 6.81
C ARG A 215 -11.37 -16.18 5.91
N TYR A 216 -11.67 -14.96 6.35
CA TYR A 216 -11.30 -13.74 5.61
C TYR A 216 -9.78 -13.66 5.36
N VAL A 217 -8.98 -13.94 6.39
CA VAL A 217 -7.51 -13.95 6.28
C VAL A 217 -7.04 -14.99 5.27
N GLU A 218 -7.52 -16.23 5.35
CA GLU A 218 -7.15 -17.30 4.43
C GLU A 218 -7.50 -16.98 2.97
N GLU A 219 -8.70 -16.46 2.73
CA GLU A 219 -9.15 -16.04 1.41
C GLU A 219 -8.30 -14.88 0.86
N THR A 220 -7.94 -13.91 1.69
CA THR A 220 -7.13 -12.76 1.29
C THR A 220 -5.72 -13.18 0.92
N LEU A 221 -5.08 -14.00 1.75
CA LEU A 221 -3.73 -14.52 1.48
C LEU A 221 -3.68 -15.45 0.26
N SER A 222 -4.76 -16.17 -0.03
CA SER A 222 -4.83 -17.02 -1.23
C SER A 222 -4.90 -16.23 -2.54
N ARG A 223 -5.46 -15.01 -2.51
CA ARG A 223 -5.55 -14.10 -3.66
C ARG A 223 -4.26 -13.32 -3.93
N SER A 224 -3.37 -13.27 -2.96
CA SER A 224 -2.11 -12.52 -3.03
C SER A 224 -0.92 -13.38 -3.48
N ARG A 225 -1.13 -14.69 -3.65
CA ARG A 225 -0.19 -15.66 -4.21
C ARG A 225 -0.42 -15.84 -5.71
#